data_01b3a9df7ebd875e24f5ef072c31929c
#
_entry.id   01b3a9df7ebd875e24f5ef072c31929c
#
_cell.length_a   1.000
_cell.length_b   1.000
_cell.length_c   1.000
_cell.angle_alpha   90.00
_cell.angle_beta   90.00
_cell.angle_gamma   90.00
#
_symmetry.space_group_name_H-M   'P 1'
#
loop_
_entity.id
_entity.type
_entity.pdbx_description
1 polymer ?
#
loop_
_entity_poly.entity_id
_entity_poly.type
_entity_poly.pdbx_seq_one_letter_code
_entity_poly.pdbx_strand_id
1 'polypeptide(L)'
;MCATFKKGDRVFKPRSMVEARGRTGDLRAVWAGFARSEILGWWKRQGAEELDVEATEFAERSDASGELVWGTVPQGLVLRAVLDVRGNTPLVKVVTRSATKAECTVYGHPRMPVLESPLYAPAD
;
A
#
# COMPACT_ATOMS: atom_id res chain seq x y z
N MET A 1 7.63 -7.44 1.72
CA MET A 1 6.98 -6.33 1.00
C MET A 1 5.66 -6.82 0.44
N CYS A 2 4.65 -5.98 0.47
CA CYS A 2 3.38 -6.31 -0.13
C CYS A 2 3.59 -6.63 -1.61
N ALA A 3 3.42 -7.88 -2.00
CA ALA A 3 3.72 -8.31 -3.36
C ALA A 3 2.53 -8.14 -4.29
N THR A 4 1.33 -8.07 -3.74
CA THR A 4 0.10 -7.89 -4.51
C THR A 4 -1.05 -7.57 -3.56
N PHE A 5 -2.13 -7.01 -4.08
CA PHE A 5 -3.36 -6.86 -3.31
C PHE A 5 -4.57 -7.10 -4.23
N LYS A 6 -5.71 -7.32 -3.60
CA LYS A 6 -6.98 -7.49 -4.30
C LYS A 6 -8.00 -6.46 -3.84
N LYS A 7 -8.86 -6.05 -4.76
CA LYS A 7 -10.11 -5.36 -4.46
C LYS A 7 -11.22 -6.20 -5.06
N GLY A 8 -11.90 -7.00 -4.21
CA GLY A 8 -12.80 -8.01 -4.70
C GLY A 8 -12.07 -9.04 -5.56
N ASP A 9 -12.50 -9.23 -6.80
CA ASP A 9 -11.88 -10.16 -7.74
C ASP A 9 -10.71 -9.55 -8.53
N ARG A 10 -10.50 -8.25 -8.42
CA ARG A 10 -9.42 -7.56 -9.15
C ARG A 10 -8.11 -7.68 -8.41
N VAL A 11 -7.08 -8.13 -9.12
CA VAL A 11 -5.73 -8.30 -8.58
C VAL A 11 -4.84 -7.19 -9.10
N PHE A 12 -4.09 -6.55 -8.19
CA PHE A 12 -3.14 -5.49 -8.52
C PHE A 12 -1.74 -5.92 -8.13
N LYS A 13 -0.81 -5.77 -9.06
CA LYS A 13 0.59 -6.14 -8.89
C LYS A 13 1.47 -4.91 -9.00
N PRO A 14 2.70 -4.94 -8.46
CA PRO A 14 3.68 -3.88 -8.71
C PRO A 14 3.84 -3.63 -10.22
N ARG A 15 4.04 -2.38 -10.57
CA ARG A 15 4.17 -1.85 -11.94
C ARG A 15 2.87 -1.79 -12.72
N SER A 16 1.75 -2.16 -12.10
CA SER A 16 0.44 -1.97 -12.72
C SER A 16 -0.19 -0.65 -12.27
N MET A 17 -1.16 -0.19 -13.06
CA MET A 17 -1.97 0.97 -12.72
C MET A 17 -2.90 0.62 -11.57
N VAL A 18 -2.93 1.44 -10.54
CA VAL A 18 -3.82 1.27 -9.39
C VAL A 18 -4.69 2.50 -9.19
N GLU A 19 -5.84 2.29 -8.59
CA GLU A 19 -6.76 3.35 -8.21
C GLU A 19 -6.49 3.76 -6.77
N ALA A 20 -6.50 5.06 -6.52
CA ALA A 20 -6.28 5.62 -5.21
C ALA A 20 -7.16 6.85 -5.01
N ARG A 21 -7.30 7.28 -3.77
CA ARG A 21 -8.03 8.51 -3.44
C ARG A 21 -7.12 9.43 -2.67
N GLY A 22 -6.98 10.64 -3.19
CA GLY A 22 -6.21 11.70 -2.56
C GLY A 22 -7.08 12.87 -2.14
N ARG A 23 -6.44 13.93 -1.72
CA ARG A 23 -7.11 15.14 -1.22
C ARG A 23 -8.09 15.74 -2.23
N THR A 24 -7.79 15.64 -3.51
CA THR A 24 -8.62 16.24 -4.57
C THR A 24 -9.54 15.23 -5.26
N GLY A 25 -9.63 14.01 -4.78
CA GLY A 25 -10.51 12.98 -5.29
C GLY A 25 -9.78 11.75 -5.80
N ASP A 26 -10.47 10.98 -6.62
CA ASP A 26 -9.95 9.73 -7.16
C ASP A 26 -8.88 10.00 -8.22
N LEU A 27 -7.88 9.13 -8.24
CA LEU A 27 -6.80 9.20 -9.23
C LEU A 27 -6.34 7.79 -9.58
N ARG A 28 -5.57 7.70 -10.66
CA ARG A 28 -4.93 6.46 -11.08
C ARG A 28 -3.46 6.75 -11.35
N ALA A 29 -2.60 5.87 -10.87
CA ALA A 29 -1.18 5.98 -11.11
C ALA A 29 -0.53 4.61 -11.00
N VAL A 30 0.66 4.45 -11.56
CA VAL A 30 1.40 3.20 -11.49
C VAL A 30 1.90 2.99 -10.07
N TRP A 31 1.69 1.78 -9.56
CA TRP A 31 2.28 1.37 -8.29
C TRP A 31 3.74 0.98 -8.52
N ALA A 32 4.66 1.74 -7.96
CA ALA A 32 6.08 1.48 -8.10
C ALA A 32 6.78 1.72 -6.77
N GLY A 33 7.01 0.65 -6.03
CA GLY A 33 7.79 0.68 -4.81
C GLY A 33 7.00 0.97 -3.55
N PHE A 34 7.75 1.25 -2.50
CA PHE A 34 7.24 1.33 -1.14
C PHE A 34 7.81 2.55 -0.43
N ALA A 35 7.08 3.04 0.56
CA ALA A 35 7.51 4.11 1.44
C ALA A 35 7.49 3.60 2.88
N ARG A 36 8.60 3.74 3.60
CA ARG A 36 8.66 3.34 5.00
C ARG A 36 7.92 4.34 5.87
N SER A 37 7.05 3.85 6.74
CA SER A 37 6.32 4.73 7.67
C SER A 37 7.26 5.53 8.57
N GLU A 38 8.42 4.98 8.88
CA GLU A 38 9.43 5.62 9.73
C GLU A 38 10.00 6.91 9.13
N ILE A 39 9.91 7.07 7.80
CA ILE A 39 10.38 8.27 7.11
C ILE A 39 9.26 8.99 6.35
N LEU A 40 8.01 8.80 6.78
CA LEU A 40 6.87 9.42 6.11
C LEU A 40 6.98 10.96 6.07
N GLY A 41 7.56 11.57 7.11
CA GLY A 41 7.82 13.00 7.13
C GLY A 41 8.76 13.45 6.01
N TRP A 42 9.77 12.64 5.68
CA TRP A 42 10.65 12.93 4.54
C TRP A 42 9.87 12.94 3.22
N TRP A 43 9.00 11.93 3.01
CA TRP A 43 8.15 11.86 1.82
C TRP A 43 7.28 13.10 1.68
N LYS A 44 6.66 13.54 2.77
CA LYS A 44 5.82 14.73 2.77
C LYS A 44 6.61 15.99 2.40
N ARG A 45 7.85 16.10 2.88
CA ARG A 45 8.72 17.23 2.51
C ARG A 45 9.11 17.21 1.03
N GLN A 46 9.04 16.04 0.38
CA GLN A 46 9.27 15.93 -1.06
C GLN A 46 7.99 16.22 -1.89
N GLY A 47 6.92 16.65 -1.25
CA GLY A 47 5.66 16.95 -1.91
C GLY A 47 4.72 15.78 -2.07
N ALA A 48 5.06 14.62 -1.50
CA ALA A 48 4.18 13.46 -1.54
C ALA A 48 2.95 13.68 -0.67
N GLU A 49 1.76 13.37 -1.20
CA GLU A 49 0.54 13.35 -0.42
C GLU A 49 0.17 11.91 -0.04
N GLU A 50 -0.49 11.77 1.10
CA GLU A 50 -1.01 10.49 1.50
C GLU A 50 -2.23 10.12 0.67
N LEU A 51 -2.36 8.82 0.37
CA LEU A 51 -3.44 8.29 -0.44
C LEU A 51 -4.12 7.15 0.31
N ASP A 52 -5.42 6.99 0.02
CA ASP A 52 -6.18 5.80 0.38
C ASP A 52 -6.19 4.86 -0.82
N VAL A 53 -5.77 3.62 -0.62
CA VAL A 53 -5.90 2.56 -1.64
C VAL A 53 -6.84 1.50 -1.08
N GLU A 54 -8.02 1.37 -1.68
CA GLU A 54 -8.99 0.38 -1.25
C GLU A 54 -8.53 -1.01 -1.63
N ALA A 55 -8.62 -1.94 -0.68
CA ALA A 55 -8.26 -3.33 -0.88
C ALA A 55 -9.05 -4.22 0.05
N THR A 56 -9.32 -5.45 -0.38
CA THR A 56 -9.98 -6.47 0.45
C THR A 56 -8.98 -7.48 1.01
N GLU A 57 -7.88 -7.69 0.30
CA GLU A 57 -6.82 -8.60 0.70
C GLU A 57 -5.47 -8.07 0.22
N PHE A 58 -4.42 -8.45 0.90
CA PHE A 58 -3.04 -8.20 0.49
C PHE A 58 -2.24 -9.50 0.62
N ALA A 59 -1.13 -9.59 -0.07
CA ALA A 59 -0.23 -10.73 0.05
C ALA A 59 1.20 -10.26 0.22
N GLU A 60 1.91 -10.97 1.07
CA GLU A 60 3.35 -10.82 1.25
C GLU A 60 4.05 -12.06 0.72
N ARG A 61 5.22 -11.87 0.12
CA ARG A 61 6.03 -13.00 -0.32
C ARG A 61 6.92 -13.46 0.82
N SER A 62 6.74 -14.70 1.25
CA SER A 62 7.57 -15.28 2.30
C SER A 62 9.03 -15.39 1.84
N ASP A 63 9.97 -14.89 2.65
CA ASP A 63 11.40 -15.00 2.34
C ASP A 63 11.87 -16.45 2.39
N ALA A 64 11.22 -17.28 3.21
CA ALA A 64 11.61 -18.68 3.37
C ALA A 64 11.11 -19.57 2.22
N SER A 65 9.85 -19.41 1.80
CA SER A 65 9.24 -20.29 0.81
C SER A 65 9.12 -19.65 -0.58
N GLY A 66 9.20 -18.34 -0.69
CA GLY A 66 8.96 -17.62 -1.94
C GLY A 66 7.48 -17.54 -2.34
N GLU A 67 6.59 -18.14 -1.55
CA GLU A 67 5.17 -18.16 -1.84
C GLU A 67 4.46 -16.93 -1.29
N LEU A 68 3.33 -16.58 -1.91
CA LEU A 68 2.48 -15.51 -1.43
C LEU A 68 1.65 -16.00 -0.25
N VAL A 69 1.64 -15.23 0.81
CA VAL A 69 0.78 -15.46 1.97
C VAL A 69 -0.24 -14.34 2.02
N TRP A 70 -1.51 -14.70 1.88
CA TRP A 70 -2.61 -13.75 1.82
C TRP A 70 -3.12 -13.37 3.21
N GLY A 71 -3.43 -12.09 3.37
CA GLY A 71 -4.06 -11.55 4.55
C GLY A 71 -5.29 -10.74 4.17
N THR A 72 -6.24 -10.66 5.09
CA THR A 72 -7.47 -9.88 4.89
C THR A 72 -7.22 -8.44 5.31
N VAL A 73 -7.71 -7.50 4.51
CA VAL A 73 -7.83 -6.10 4.93
C VAL A 73 -9.16 -5.98 5.67
N PRO A 74 -9.16 -5.66 6.97
CA PRO A 74 -10.42 -5.52 7.71
C PRO A 74 -11.33 -4.48 7.06
N GLN A 75 -12.63 -4.74 7.12
CA GLN A 75 -13.62 -3.81 6.58
C GLN A 75 -13.48 -2.45 7.22
N GLY A 76 -13.53 -1.39 6.42
CA GLY A 76 -13.37 -0.03 6.89
C GLY A 76 -11.94 0.47 6.94
N LEU A 77 -10.95 -0.39 6.63
CA LEU A 77 -9.56 0.01 6.53
C LEU A 77 -9.11 0.03 5.06
N VAL A 78 -8.09 0.82 4.80
CA VAL A 78 -7.46 0.94 3.48
C VAL A 78 -5.96 0.70 3.62
N LEU A 79 -5.30 0.42 2.49
CA LEU A 79 -3.85 0.46 2.43
C LEU A 79 -3.43 1.93 2.42
N ARG A 80 -2.49 2.28 3.29
CA ARG A 80 -1.87 3.60 3.25
C ARG A 80 -0.85 3.64 2.13
N ALA A 81 -0.90 4.70 1.33
CA ALA A 81 0.06 4.92 0.27
C ALA A 81 0.42 6.40 0.22
N VAL A 82 1.44 6.73 -0.55
CA VAL A 82 1.80 8.11 -0.87
C VAL A 82 1.98 8.25 -2.38
N LEU A 83 1.74 9.45 -2.89
CA LEU A 83 1.96 9.77 -4.29
C LEU A 83 3.34 10.43 -4.41
N ASP A 84 4.27 9.71 -5.02
CA ASP A 84 5.61 10.23 -5.28
C ASP A 84 5.57 11.07 -6.55
N VAL A 85 5.80 12.37 -6.40
CA VAL A 85 5.73 13.35 -7.49
C VAL A 85 7.10 13.89 -7.90
N ARG A 86 8.20 13.27 -7.45
CA ARG A 86 9.55 13.76 -7.72
C ARG A 86 9.97 13.59 -9.18
N GLY A 87 9.46 12.56 -9.85
CA GLY A 87 9.77 12.30 -11.25
C GLY A 87 8.77 12.95 -12.20
N ASN A 88 8.89 12.61 -13.49
CA ASN A 88 8.02 13.14 -14.54
C ASN A 88 6.61 12.54 -14.48
N THR A 89 6.47 11.35 -13.92
CA THR A 89 5.21 10.65 -13.80
C THR A 89 4.95 10.34 -12.32
N PRO A 90 3.77 10.68 -11.78
CA PRO A 90 3.45 10.33 -10.40
C PRO A 90 3.39 8.82 -10.21
N LEU A 91 3.90 8.35 -9.08
CA LEU A 91 3.94 6.93 -8.74
C LEU A 91 3.29 6.70 -7.37
N VAL A 92 2.51 5.63 -7.26
CA VAL A 92 1.95 5.20 -5.98
C VAL A 92 2.98 4.32 -5.27
N LYS A 93 3.27 4.65 -4.02
CA LYS A 93 4.13 3.84 -3.15
C LYS A 93 3.32 3.40 -1.94
N VAL A 94 3.24 2.10 -1.73
CA VAL A 94 2.53 1.55 -0.56
C VAL A 94 3.38 1.75 0.68
N VAL A 95 2.77 2.29 1.73
CA VAL A 95 3.47 2.54 3.00
C VAL A 95 3.58 1.23 3.77
N THR A 96 4.79 0.96 4.26
CA THR A 96 5.08 -0.24 5.04
C THR A 96 5.59 0.13 6.43
N ARG A 97 5.44 -0.81 7.35
CA ARG A 97 5.96 -0.74 8.72
C ARG A 97 6.70 -2.03 9.05
N SER A 98 7.46 -2.01 10.12
CA SER A 98 8.05 -3.25 10.63
C SER A 98 6.95 -4.23 11.02
N ALA A 99 7.13 -5.49 10.65
CA ALA A 99 6.23 -6.55 11.07
C ALA A 99 6.43 -6.86 12.55
N THR A 100 5.34 -7.24 13.23
CA THR A 100 5.42 -7.80 14.57
C THR A 100 6.03 -9.20 14.49
N LYS A 101 6.44 -9.73 15.64
CA LYS A 101 6.99 -11.10 15.70
C LYS A 101 5.98 -12.12 15.17
N ALA A 102 4.71 -11.98 15.55
CA ALA A 102 3.64 -12.86 15.08
C ALA A 102 3.46 -12.75 13.57
N GLU A 103 3.50 -11.54 13.02
CA GLU A 103 3.40 -11.32 11.58
C GLU A 103 4.59 -11.92 10.82
N CYS A 104 5.80 -11.77 11.34
CA CYS A 104 6.97 -12.42 10.74
C CYS A 104 6.79 -13.94 10.67
N THR A 105 6.20 -14.54 11.70
CA THR A 105 5.95 -15.99 11.74
C THR A 105 4.93 -16.39 10.66
N VAL A 106 3.83 -15.63 10.53
CA VAL A 106 2.77 -15.96 9.58
C VAL A 106 3.17 -15.68 8.14
N TYR A 107 3.74 -14.50 7.88
CA TYR A 107 4.00 -14.03 6.53
C TYR A 107 5.42 -14.29 6.04
N GLY A 108 6.34 -14.60 6.95
CA GLY A 108 7.73 -14.86 6.60
C GLY A 108 8.44 -13.64 6.02
N HIS A 109 8.05 -12.45 6.44
CA HIS A 109 8.58 -11.20 5.89
C HIS A 109 8.70 -10.14 7.00
N PRO A 110 9.76 -9.30 6.96
CA PRO A 110 10.01 -8.31 8.04
C PRO A 110 9.19 -7.02 7.91
N ARG A 111 8.52 -6.79 6.78
CA ARG A 111 7.72 -5.58 6.56
C ARG A 111 6.29 -5.95 6.22
N MET A 112 5.36 -5.11 6.67
CA MET A 112 3.93 -5.28 6.44
C MET A 112 3.34 -3.98 5.91
N PRO A 113 2.27 -4.02 5.10
CA PRO A 113 1.60 -2.81 4.68
C PRO A 113 0.92 -2.15 5.87
N VAL A 114 0.85 -0.82 5.84
CA VAL A 114 0.11 -0.06 6.85
C VAL A 114 -1.36 -0.03 6.45
N LEU A 115 -2.21 -0.53 7.34
CA LEU A 115 -3.66 -0.51 7.19
C LEU A 115 -4.22 0.53 8.15
N GLU A 116 -5.02 1.45 7.64
CA GLU A 116 -5.55 2.56 8.43
C GLU A 116 -6.97 2.90 8.02
N SER A 117 -7.65 3.68 8.87
CA SER A 117 -8.91 4.29 8.47
C SER A 117 -8.69 5.24 7.30
N PRO A 118 -9.65 5.34 6.36
CA PRO A 118 -9.53 6.27 5.23
C PRO A 118 -9.36 7.72 5.69
N LEU A 119 -8.49 8.45 4.99
CA LEU A 119 -8.34 9.90 5.19
C LEU A 119 -9.39 10.69 4.40
N TYR A 120 -9.88 10.10 3.31
CA TYR A 120 -10.78 10.81 2.38
C TYR A 120 -12.09 10.06 2.25
N ALA A 121 -13.18 10.81 2.25
CA ALA A 121 -14.50 10.22 2.03
C ALA A 121 -14.58 9.63 0.62
N PRO A 122 -15.26 8.47 0.45
CA PRO A 122 -15.53 7.95 -0.89
C PRO A 122 -16.29 8.98 -1.72
N ALA A 123 -15.97 9.07 -3.02
CA ALA A 123 -16.78 9.85 -3.94
C ALA A 123 -18.15 9.17 -4.08
N ASP A 124 -19.20 9.93 -3.93
CA ASP A 124 -20.57 9.43 -4.09
C ASP A 124 -20.95 9.33 -5.57
#